data_ee50c433034657a973876743ba1b696f
#
_entry.id   ee50c433034657a973876743ba1b696f
#
_cell.length_a   1.000
_cell.length_b   1.000
_cell.length_c   1.000
_cell.angle_alpha   90.00
_cell.angle_beta   90.00
_cell.angle_gamma   90.00
#
_symmetry.space_group_name_H-M   'P 1'
#
loop_
_entity.id
_entity.type
_entity.pdbx_description
1 polymer ?
#
loop_
_entity_poly.entity_id
_entity_poly.type
_entity_poly.pdbx_seq_one_letter_code
_entity_poly.pdbx_strand_id
1 'polypeptide(L)'
;MPDLDLEGKADDGLPTVLFLCVHNAGRSQMALGWFNQLAGDRAVAWSGGSEPGVEVNPSAVAAMAEVGIDIADEYPKPWTDEIVRAADVVVTMGCGDACPIFPGKRYEDWTLEDPAGQDVEAVRPIRDEIGARVRALLGELGVPAS
;
A
#
# COMPACT_ATOMS: atom_id res chain seq x y z
N MET A 1 4.89 -20.35 -11.13
CA MET A 1 3.58 -19.87 -11.50
C MET A 1 3.56 -18.36 -11.40
N PRO A 2 3.04 -17.74 -12.38
CA PRO A 2 2.91 -16.31 -12.25
C PRO A 2 2.03 -16.00 -11.07
N ASP A 3 2.35 -14.92 -10.48
CA ASP A 3 1.58 -14.37 -9.43
C ASP A 3 0.17 -14.08 -9.93
N LEU A 4 -0.83 -14.41 -9.13
CA LEU A 4 -2.21 -14.14 -9.51
C LEU A 4 -2.46 -12.65 -9.76
N ASP A 5 -1.78 -11.81 -8.98
CA ASP A 5 -1.93 -10.37 -9.15
C ASP A 5 -1.38 -9.91 -10.50
N LEU A 6 -0.28 -10.52 -10.94
CA LEU A 6 0.27 -10.21 -12.25
C LEU A 6 -0.70 -10.62 -13.35
N GLU A 7 -1.33 -11.77 -13.20
CA GLU A 7 -2.32 -12.22 -14.17
C GLU A 7 -3.51 -11.28 -14.20
N GLY A 8 -3.99 -10.86 -13.03
CA GLY A 8 -5.12 -9.93 -12.97
C GLY A 8 -4.81 -8.63 -13.66
N LYS A 9 -3.60 -8.07 -13.44
CA LYS A 9 -3.22 -6.84 -14.09
C LYS A 9 -3.13 -7.02 -15.62
N ALA A 10 -2.52 -8.10 -16.06
CA ALA A 10 -2.35 -8.36 -17.49
C ALA A 10 -3.68 -8.49 -18.19
N ASP A 11 -4.64 -9.14 -17.55
CA ASP A 11 -5.93 -9.42 -18.16
C ASP A 11 -6.83 -8.20 -18.18
N ASP A 12 -6.82 -7.44 -17.12
CA ASP A 12 -7.79 -6.36 -16.92
C ASP A 12 -7.35 -5.01 -17.44
N GLY A 13 -6.04 -4.80 -17.56
CA GLY A 13 -5.51 -3.49 -17.93
C GLY A 13 -5.76 -2.41 -16.91
N LEU A 14 -6.08 -2.79 -15.68
CA LEU A 14 -6.37 -1.84 -14.60
C LEU A 14 -5.09 -1.19 -14.07
N PRO A 15 -5.17 0.06 -13.61
CA PRO A 15 -4.03 0.66 -12.92
C PRO A 15 -3.62 -0.19 -11.73
N THR A 16 -2.32 -0.41 -11.56
CA THR A 16 -1.78 -1.21 -10.47
C THR A 16 -0.80 -0.37 -9.69
N VAL A 17 -1.01 -0.27 -8.38
CA VAL A 17 -0.17 0.51 -7.47
C VAL A 17 0.45 -0.43 -6.45
N LEU A 18 1.75 -0.29 -6.24
CA LEU A 18 2.48 -1.08 -5.25
C LEU A 18 2.92 -0.15 -4.12
N PHE A 19 2.52 -0.47 -2.90
CA PHE A 19 2.90 0.28 -1.71
C PHE A 19 4.02 -0.45 -0.98
N LEU A 20 5.15 0.21 -0.80
CA LEU A 20 6.34 -0.37 -0.16
C LEU A 20 6.71 0.38 1.10
N CYS A 21 7.01 -0.35 2.15
CA CYS A 21 7.64 0.20 3.34
C CYS A 21 8.61 -0.85 3.90
N VAL A 22 9.23 -0.56 5.06
CA VAL A 22 10.25 -1.48 5.57
C VAL A 22 9.63 -2.81 6.00
N HIS A 23 8.64 -2.77 6.89
CA HIS A 23 8.11 -3.99 7.51
C HIS A 23 6.83 -4.50 6.90
N ASN A 24 6.18 -3.73 6.05
CA ASN A 24 4.86 -4.08 5.49
C ASN A 24 3.86 -4.46 6.60
N ALA A 25 3.97 -3.78 7.73
CA ALA A 25 3.16 -4.07 8.90
C ALA A 25 2.26 -2.89 9.30
N GLY A 26 2.50 -1.70 8.80
CA GLY A 26 1.72 -0.51 9.16
C GLY A 26 1.38 0.34 7.95
N ARG A 27 2.29 1.23 7.54
CA ARG A 27 2.01 2.24 6.51
C ARG A 27 1.51 1.65 5.20
N SER A 28 2.22 0.69 4.63
CA SER A 28 1.80 0.10 3.35
C SER A 28 0.53 -0.72 3.48
N GLN A 29 0.28 -1.34 4.62
CA GLN A 29 -0.95 -2.09 4.84
C GLN A 29 -2.15 -1.14 4.96
N MET A 30 -1.98 0.00 5.62
CA MET A 30 -3.04 1.00 5.71
C MET A 30 -3.34 1.59 4.32
N ALA A 31 -2.28 1.86 3.53
CA ALA A 31 -2.47 2.36 2.18
C ALA A 31 -3.21 1.34 1.31
N LEU A 32 -2.87 0.07 1.43
CA LEU A 32 -3.55 -1.00 0.73
C LEU A 32 -5.03 -1.04 1.09
N GLY A 33 -5.35 -0.94 2.39
CA GLY A 33 -6.73 -0.93 2.87
C GLY A 33 -7.51 0.25 2.31
N TRP A 34 -6.97 1.46 2.39
CA TRP A 34 -7.60 2.65 1.82
C TRP A 34 -7.84 2.50 0.32
N PHE A 35 -6.82 2.04 -0.39
CA PHE A 35 -6.90 1.91 -1.85
C PHE A 35 -8.02 0.95 -2.24
N ASN A 36 -8.05 -0.23 -1.62
CA ASN A 36 -9.06 -1.22 -1.94
C ASN A 36 -10.46 -0.74 -1.60
N GLN A 37 -10.62 -0.02 -0.50
CA GLN A 37 -11.91 0.53 -0.10
C GLN A 37 -12.40 1.58 -1.09
N LEU A 38 -11.51 2.46 -1.53
CA LEU A 38 -11.87 3.59 -2.39
C LEU A 38 -11.97 3.21 -3.85
N ALA A 39 -11.07 2.35 -4.33
CA ALA A 39 -11.02 1.97 -5.73
C ALA A 39 -11.96 0.82 -6.08
N GLY A 40 -12.24 -0.04 -5.12
CA GLY A 40 -13.03 -1.24 -5.39
C GLY A 40 -12.34 -2.11 -6.41
N ASP A 41 -13.03 -2.47 -7.49
CA ASP A 41 -12.49 -3.28 -8.56
C ASP A 41 -11.99 -2.46 -9.76
N ARG A 42 -11.91 -1.15 -9.61
CA ARG A 42 -11.48 -0.24 -10.69
C ARG A 42 -9.97 -0.08 -10.79
N ALA A 43 -9.23 -0.57 -9.79
CA ALA A 43 -7.78 -0.53 -9.78
C ALA A 43 -7.27 -1.61 -8.84
N VAL A 44 -5.99 -1.95 -8.95
CA VAL A 44 -5.38 -3.04 -8.19
C VAL A 44 -4.27 -2.47 -7.32
N ALA A 45 -4.18 -2.93 -6.09
CA ALA A 45 -3.09 -2.55 -5.19
C ALA A 45 -2.41 -3.78 -4.61
N TRP A 46 -1.09 -3.68 -4.46
CA TRP A 46 -0.25 -4.67 -3.78
C TRP A 46 0.57 -3.94 -2.73
N SER A 47 1.11 -4.69 -1.78
CA SER A 47 2.02 -4.13 -0.79
C SER A 47 3.16 -5.09 -0.49
N GLY A 48 4.26 -4.55 0.02
CA GLY A 48 5.41 -5.37 0.39
C GLY A 48 6.39 -4.60 1.25
N GLY A 49 7.35 -5.30 1.81
CA GLY A 49 8.38 -4.71 2.65
C GLY A 49 9.76 -5.25 2.37
N SER A 50 10.79 -4.45 2.67
CA SER A 50 12.18 -4.89 2.54
C SER A 50 12.56 -5.87 3.64
N GLU A 51 11.95 -5.72 4.82
CA GLU A 51 12.17 -6.59 5.98
C GLU A 51 10.81 -6.87 6.60
N PRO A 52 10.04 -7.80 6.01
CA PRO A 52 8.67 -8.04 6.50
C PRO A 52 8.63 -8.40 7.98
N GLY A 53 7.70 -7.78 8.70
CA GLY A 53 7.48 -8.09 10.10
C GLY A 53 6.75 -9.40 10.28
N VAL A 54 6.42 -9.71 11.53
CA VAL A 54 5.74 -10.97 11.88
C VAL A 54 4.23 -10.85 11.67
N GLU A 55 3.68 -9.70 11.99
CA GLU A 55 2.25 -9.46 11.90
C GLU A 55 1.97 -8.00 11.57
N VAL A 56 0.76 -7.73 11.11
CA VAL A 56 0.32 -6.35 10.88
C VAL A 56 0.19 -5.66 12.24
N ASN A 57 0.63 -4.41 12.31
CA ASN A 57 0.62 -3.61 13.53
C ASN A 57 -0.81 -3.54 14.10
N PRO A 58 -1.03 -4.04 15.34
CA PRO A 58 -2.38 -4.02 15.91
C PRO A 58 -3.00 -2.63 16.03
N SER A 59 -2.19 -1.61 16.28
CA SER A 59 -2.70 -0.23 16.32
C SER A 59 -3.16 0.23 14.95
N ALA A 60 -2.49 -0.20 13.89
CA ALA A 60 -2.93 0.10 12.52
C ALA A 60 -4.24 -0.62 12.21
N VAL A 61 -4.38 -1.88 12.62
CA VAL A 61 -5.63 -2.62 12.45
C VAL A 61 -6.78 -1.90 13.14
N ALA A 62 -6.56 -1.49 14.40
CA ALA A 62 -7.58 -0.78 15.17
C ALA A 62 -7.94 0.57 14.56
N ALA A 63 -6.95 1.34 14.13
CA ALA A 63 -7.18 2.63 13.52
C ALA A 63 -7.97 2.51 12.21
N MET A 64 -7.66 1.51 11.40
CA MET A 64 -8.40 1.30 10.15
C MET A 64 -9.82 0.84 10.41
N ALA A 65 -10.03 0.00 11.43
CA ALA A 65 -11.37 -0.44 11.78
C ALA A 65 -12.27 0.73 12.17
N GLU A 66 -11.72 1.79 12.76
CA GLU A 66 -12.48 2.99 13.12
C GLU A 66 -13.11 3.66 11.91
N VAL A 67 -12.50 3.52 10.74
CA VAL A 67 -13.04 4.11 9.51
C VAL A 67 -13.69 3.05 8.61
N GLY A 68 -14.00 1.89 9.18
CA GLY A 68 -14.74 0.83 8.48
C GLY A 68 -13.91 -0.03 7.55
N ILE A 69 -12.59 -0.01 7.70
CA ILE A 69 -11.68 -0.78 6.85
C ILE A 69 -11.02 -1.88 7.67
N ASP A 70 -11.20 -3.13 7.23
CA ASP A 70 -10.64 -4.28 7.93
C ASP A 70 -9.36 -4.76 7.25
N ILE A 71 -8.23 -4.64 7.96
CA ILE A 71 -6.95 -5.17 7.50
C ILE A 71 -6.44 -6.28 8.42
N ALA A 72 -7.32 -6.82 9.26
CA ALA A 72 -6.92 -7.84 10.25
C ALA A 72 -6.43 -9.13 9.61
N ASP A 73 -6.91 -9.45 8.41
CA ASP A 73 -6.53 -10.68 7.72
C ASP A 73 -5.28 -10.50 6.83
N GLU A 74 -4.75 -9.29 6.75
CA GLU A 74 -3.53 -9.05 6.00
C GLU A 74 -2.31 -9.55 6.78
N TYR A 75 -1.22 -9.76 6.06
CA TYR A 75 0.02 -10.19 6.68
C TYR A 75 1.21 -9.52 5.99
N PRO A 76 2.31 -9.29 6.72
CA PRO A 76 3.51 -8.73 6.12
C PRO A 76 4.14 -9.71 5.14
N LYS A 77 4.62 -9.18 4.01
CA LYS A 77 5.22 -10.00 2.97
C LYS A 77 6.30 -9.20 2.26
N PRO A 78 7.29 -9.88 1.67
CA PRO A 78 8.31 -9.20 0.88
C PRO A 78 7.72 -8.79 -0.47
N TRP A 79 8.36 -7.83 -1.12
CA TRP A 79 8.06 -7.59 -2.53
C TRP A 79 8.95 -8.50 -3.39
N THR A 80 8.61 -8.63 -4.66
CA THR A 80 9.44 -9.30 -5.64
C THR A 80 9.72 -8.34 -6.79
N ASP A 81 10.79 -8.57 -7.53
CA ASP A 81 11.09 -7.74 -8.69
C ASP A 81 9.96 -7.81 -9.72
N GLU A 82 9.35 -8.98 -9.84
CA GLU A 82 8.23 -9.16 -10.76
C GLU A 82 7.07 -8.25 -10.42
N ILE A 83 6.73 -8.16 -9.14
CA ILE A 83 5.63 -7.29 -8.68
C ILE A 83 5.97 -5.83 -8.95
N VAL A 84 7.20 -5.41 -8.65
CA VAL A 84 7.63 -4.04 -8.90
C VAL A 84 7.54 -3.72 -10.39
N ARG A 85 7.99 -4.63 -11.24
CA ARG A 85 7.93 -4.42 -12.70
C ARG A 85 6.52 -4.37 -13.24
N ALA A 86 5.59 -5.10 -12.63
CA ALA A 86 4.21 -5.12 -13.08
C ALA A 86 3.42 -3.90 -12.63
N ALA A 87 3.85 -3.21 -11.59
CA ALA A 87 3.14 -2.05 -11.06
C ALA A 87 3.28 -0.84 -12.01
N ASP A 88 2.22 -0.07 -12.15
CA ASP A 88 2.25 1.17 -12.92
C ASP A 88 2.80 2.31 -12.06
N VAL A 89 2.50 2.28 -10.77
CA VAL A 89 2.97 3.27 -9.80
C VAL A 89 3.56 2.52 -8.61
N VAL A 90 4.73 2.96 -8.17
CA VAL A 90 5.36 2.43 -6.96
C VAL A 90 5.42 3.56 -5.94
N VAL A 91 4.78 3.36 -4.80
CA VAL A 91 4.77 4.33 -3.70
C VAL A 91 5.66 3.78 -2.59
N THR A 92 6.72 4.51 -2.26
CA THR A 92 7.62 4.12 -1.18
C THR A 92 7.30 4.93 0.07
N MET A 93 7.38 4.26 1.21
CA MET A 93 6.99 4.84 2.49
C MET A 93 8.07 4.57 3.52
N GLY A 94 9.27 5.09 3.27
CA GLY A 94 10.35 4.99 4.23
C GLY A 94 11.29 3.82 4.07
N CYS A 95 11.26 3.11 2.94
CA CYS A 95 12.21 2.01 2.73
C CYS A 95 13.60 2.50 2.24
N GLY A 96 13.72 3.78 1.93
CA GLY A 96 15.01 4.35 1.54
C GLY A 96 15.60 3.68 0.31
N ASP A 97 16.90 3.42 0.38
CA ASP A 97 17.63 2.83 -0.76
C ASP A 97 17.30 1.35 -0.99
N ALA A 98 16.56 0.73 -0.07
CA ALA A 98 16.18 -0.67 -0.24
C ALA A 98 15.14 -0.87 -1.33
N CYS A 99 14.40 0.19 -1.68
CA CYS A 99 13.36 0.08 -2.70
C CYS A 99 13.97 0.05 -4.09
N PRO A 100 13.62 -0.94 -4.92
CA PRO A 100 14.17 -1.03 -6.28
C PRO A 100 13.58 0.05 -7.19
N ILE A 101 14.37 0.50 -8.15
CA ILE A 101 13.93 1.50 -9.13
C ILE A 101 14.09 0.91 -10.52
N PHE A 102 12.97 0.81 -11.25
CA PHE A 102 12.99 0.35 -12.63
C PHE A 102 12.53 1.47 -13.55
N PRO A 103 13.18 1.67 -14.70
CA PRO A 103 12.80 2.72 -15.65
C PRO A 103 11.39 2.55 -16.18
N GLY A 104 10.78 3.67 -16.55
CA GLY A 104 9.47 3.64 -17.21
C GLY A 104 8.28 3.59 -16.29
N LYS A 105 8.49 3.69 -14.98
CA LYS A 105 7.41 3.66 -13.99
C LYS A 105 7.30 5.00 -13.29
N ARG A 106 6.11 5.28 -12.77
CA ARG A 106 5.88 6.40 -11.87
C ARG A 106 6.27 5.98 -10.46
N TYR A 107 7.13 6.76 -9.84
CA TYR A 107 7.54 6.55 -8.44
C TYR A 107 7.12 7.75 -7.62
N GLU A 108 6.60 7.47 -6.42
CA GLU A 108 6.29 8.48 -5.43
C GLU A 108 6.89 8.07 -4.11
N ASP A 109 7.40 9.02 -3.36
CA ASP A 109 7.93 8.77 -2.03
C ASP A 109 7.09 9.57 -1.04
N TRP A 110 6.33 8.87 -0.21
CA TRP A 110 5.47 9.52 0.79
C TRP A 110 6.20 9.51 2.12
N THR A 111 6.57 10.69 2.58
CA THR A 111 7.20 10.85 3.89
C THR A 111 6.14 10.80 4.97
N LEU A 112 6.17 9.75 5.79
CA LEU A 112 5.18 9.50 6.81
C LEU A 112 5.88 9.03 8.07
N GLU A 113 5.28 9.33 9.23
CA GLU A 113 5.78 8.79 10.48
C GLU A 113 5.56 7.29 10.54
N ASP A 114 6.47 6.58 11.21
CA ASP A 114 6.38 5.13 11.35
C ASP A 114 5.45 4.83 12.54
N PRO A 115 4.36 4.08 12.32
CA PRO A 115 3.45 3.73 13.41
C PRO A 115 3.95 2.63 14.33
N ALA A 116 5.11 2.04 14.04
CA ALA A 116 5.64 0.94 14.85
C ALA A 116 5.80 1.37 16.30
N GLY A 117 5.26 0.57 17.22
CA GLY A 117 5.35 0.84 18.65
C GLY A 117 4.46 1.97 19.14
N GLN A 118 3.63 2.56 18.28
CA GLN A 118 2.73 3.64 18.65
C GLN A 118 1.35 3.09 19.02
N ASP A 119 0.61 3.86 19.82
CA ASP A 119 -0.77 3.50 20.14
C ASP A 119 -1.72 4.00 19.04
N VAL A 120 -3.00 3.65 19.18
CA VAL A 120 -4.02 4.00 18.18
C VAL A 120 -4.12 5.51 17.99
N GLU A 121 -4.02 6.27 19.10
CA GLU A 121 -4.12 7.74 19.02
C GLU A 121 -3.03 8.34 18.14
N ALA A 122 -1.81 7.82 18.25
CA ALA A 122 -0.70 8.31 17.44
C ALA A 122 -0.82 7.85 15.98
N VAL A 123 -1.47 6.71 15.74
CA VAL A 123 -1.63 6.16 14.39
C VAL A 123 -2.73 6.88 13.62
N ARG A 124 -3.74 7.42 14.29
CA ARG A 124 -4.86 8.08 13.62
C ARG A 124 -4.45 9.17 12.62
N PRO A 125 -3.58 10.12 12.99
CA PRO A 125 -3.17 11.13 12.00
C PRO A 125 -2.37 10.53 10.84
N ILE A 126 -1.59 9.47 11.09
CA ILE A 126 -0.86 8.79 10.03
C ILE A 126 -1.87 8.12 9.07
N ARG A 127 -2.85 7.43 9.62
CA ARG A 127 -3.94 6.83 8.86
C ARG A 127 -4.64 7.86 7.98
N ASP A 128 -4.99 9.00 8.55
CA ASP A 128 -5.75 10.03 7.83
C ASP A 128 -4.91 10.67 6.72
N GLU A 129 -3.63 10.86 6.95
CA GLU A 129 -2.71 11.37 5.93
C GLU A 129 -2.60 10.39 4.77
N ILE A 130 -2.47 9.10 5.07
CA ILE A 130 -2.40 8.06 4.05
C ILE A 130 -3.69 8.05 3.22
N GLY A 131 -4.83 8.14 3.89
CA GLY A 131 -6.12 8.17 3.19
C GLY A 131 -6.22 9.35 2.23
N ALA A 132 -5.77 10.54 2.65
CA ALA A 132 -5.79 11.72 1.79
C ALA A 132 -4.88 11.54 0.57
N ARG A 133 -3.70 10.96 0.77
CA ARG A 133 -2.75 10.71 -0.33
C ARG A 133 -3.28 9.67 -1.30
N VAL A 134 -3.93 8.62 -0.81
CA VAL A 134 -4.52 7.60 -1.67
C VAL A 134 -5.64 8.20 -2.52
N ARG A 135 -6.50 9.04 -1.93
CA ARG A 135 -7.56 9.72 -2.69
C ARG A 135 -6.97 10.57 -3.80
N ALA A 136 -5.93 11.34 -3.50
CA ALA A 136 -5.28 12.18 -4.49
C ALA A 136 -4.68 11.35 -5.62
N LEU A 137 -4.03 10.25 -5.28
CA LEU A 137 -3.43 9.36 -6.27
C LEU A 137 -4.49 8.76 -7.19
N LEU A 138 -5.59 8.29 -6.64
CA LEU A 138 -6.68 7.74 -7.44
C LEU A 138 -7.24 8.79 -8.40
N GLY A 139 -7.38 10.02 -7.94
CA GLY A 139 -7.81 11.11 -8.81
C GLY A 139 -6.85 11.34 -9.98
N GLU A 140 -5.55 11.30 -9.71
CA GLU A 140 -4.53 11.45 -10.75
C GLU A 140 -4.53 10.30 -11.74
N LEU A 141 -4.91 9.10 -11.29
CA LEU A 141 -5.00 7.93 -12.16
C LEU A 141 -6.33 7.86 -12.91
N GLY A 142 -7.24 8.79 -12.65
CA GLY A 142 -8.55 8.78 -13.28
C GLY A 142 -9.49 7.73 -12.73
N VAL A 143 -9.25 7.25 -11.50
CA VAL A 143 -10.07 6.23 -10.85
C VAL A 143 -11.03 6.90 -9.88
N PRO A 144 -12.35 6.75 -10.08
CA PRO A 144 -13.31 7.32 -9.13
C PRO A 144 -13.17 6.65 -7.76
N ALA A 145 -13.15 7.47 -6.71
CA ALA A 145 -13.11 6.96 -5.34
C ALA A 145 -14.53 6.88 -4.80
N SER A 146 -14.78 5.79 -4.08
CA SER A 146 -16.11 5.59 -3.49
C SER A 146 -16.32 6.39 -2.22
#